data_f1d36633b8ce2c3848d72b019bd3c871
#
_entry.id   f1d36633b8ce2c3848d72b019bd3c871
#
_cell.length_a   1.000
_cell.length_b   1.000
_cell.length_c   1.000
_cell.angle_alpha   90.00
_cell.angle_beta   90.00
_cell.angle_gamma   90.00
#
_symmetry.space_group_name_H-M   'P 1'
#
loop_
_entity.id
_entity.type
_entity.pdbx_description
1 polymer ?
#
loop_
_entity_poly.entity_id
_entity_poly.type
_entity_poly.pdbx_seq_one_letter_code
_entity_poly.pdbx_strand_id
1 'polypeptide(L)'
;LSSFFAWLEDEDYIVKSPVRRIHKVKTGKTVKETYSDEALELMRDHCDNTRDLAMIDLLTSTGIRVGELVKLNRSDLDFENRECIVFGKGNKQRKVYFDARTKIHLQRYLSERTDGNESLFVSLLKPYERLQISGVEIRLRKIGRELNFNKVHPHKFRRTLATMAIDKGMP
;
A
#
# COMPACT_ATOMS: atom_id res chain seq x y z
N LEU A 1 -17.27 -18.48 7.60
CA LEU A 1 -18.29 -19.40 8.15
C LEU A 1 -19.70 -18.94 7.82
N SER A 2 -20.14 -17.68 8.05
CA SER A 2 -21.53 -17.28 7.79
C SER A 2 -21.92 -17.39 6.32
N SER A 3 -21.05 -17.05 5.38
CA SER A 3 -21.29 -17.19 3.94
C SER A 3 -21.42 -18.66 3.50
N PHE A 4 -20.64 -19.56 4.11
CA PHE A 4 -20.72 -21.00 3.84
C PHE A 4 -22.05 -21.58 4.32
N PHE A 5 -22.47 -21.25 5.53
CA PHE A 5 -23.75 -21.73 6.05
C PHE A 5 -24.97 -21.09 5.36
N ALA A 6 -24.86 -19.86 4.87
CA ALA A 6 -25.87 -19.24 4.03
C ALA A 6 -26.01 -19.99 2.70
N TRP A 7 -24.89 -20.33 2.06
CA TRP A 7 -24.92 -21.14 0.84
C TRP A 7 -25.53 -22.54 1.07
N LEU A 8 -25.19 -23.21 2.19
CA LEU A 8 -25.81 -24.49 2.53
C LEU A 8 -27.33 -24.39 2.75
N GLU A 9 -27.81 -23.28 3.31
CA GLU A 9 -29.24 -23.00 3.49
C GLU A 9 -29.91 -22.72 2.13
N ASP A 10 -29.28 -21.96 1.26
CA ASP A 10 -29.77 -21.60 -0.09
C ASP A 10 -29.83 -22.84 -1.03
N GLU A 11 -28.93 -23.80 -0.86
CA GLU A 11 -28.88 -25.07 -1.63
C GLU A 11 -29.62 -26.22 -0.96
N ASP A 12 -30.46 -25.94 0.04
CA ASP A 12 -31.28 -26.91 0.76
C ASP A 12 -30.53 -28.08 1.46
N TYR A 13 -29.20 -27.93 1.67
CA TYR A 13 -28.42 -28.91 2.45
C TYR A 13 -28.73 -28.86 3.94
N ILE A 14 -29.17 -27.71 4.44
CA ILE A 14 -29.60 -27.50 5.83
C ILE A 14 -30.87 -26.63 5.86
N VAL A 15 -31.79 -26.95 6.74
CA VAL A 15 -33.06 -26.21 6.90
C VAL A 15 -32.86 -24.82 7.46
N LYS A 16 -31.79 -24.61 8.25
CA LYS A 16 -31.50 -23.31 8.88
C LYS A 16 -30.03 -23.18 9.25
N SER A 17 -29.43 -22.06 8.93
CA SER A 17 -28.05 -21.77 9.27
C SER A 17 -27.83 -21.73 10.80
N PRO A 18 -26.93 -22.56 11.37
CA PRO A 18 -26.65 -22.59 12.80
C PRO A 18 -25.98 -21.30 13.28
N VAL A 19 -25.36 -20.53 12.39
CA VAL A 19 -24.69 -19.28 12.73
C VAL A 19 -25.59 -18.03 12.60
N ARG A 20 -26.85 -18.19 12.24
CA ARG A 20 -27.80 -17.08 12.04
C ARG A 20 -28.00 -16.22 13.30
N ARG A 21 -27.86 -16.83 14.47
CA ARG A 21 -28.00 -16.14 15.78
C ARG A 21 -26.69 -15.62 16.34
N ILE A 22 -25.57 -15.91 15.66
CA ILE A 22 -24.26 -15.43 16.11
C ILE A 22 -24.09 -13.99 15.60
N HIS A 23 -24.35 -13.04 16.47
CA HIS A 23 -24.11 -11.62 16.19
C HIS A 23 -22.63 -11.28 16.40
N LYS A 24 -22.06 -10.47 15.49
CA LYS A 24 -20.73 -9.90 15.73
C LYS A 24 -20.71 -9.17 17.07
N VAL A 25 -19.81 -9.58 17.94
CA VAL A 25 -19.53 -8.81 19.17
C VAL A 25 -19.11 -7.41 18.75
N LYS A 26 -19.81 -6.39 19.20
CA LYS A 26 -19.42 -4.99 19.01
C LYS A 26 -18.17 -4.73 19.85
N THR A 27 -17.00 -4.92 19.24
CA THR A 27 -15.74 -4.44 19.84
C THR A 27 -15.69 -2.93 19.75
N GLY A 28 -15.29 -2.26 20.85
CA GLY A 28 -15.11 -0.81 20.85
C GLY A 28 -14.24 -0.36 19.67
N LYS A 29 -14.55 0.78 19.08
CA LYS A 29 -13.74 1.36 18.00
C LYS A 29 -12.41 1.82 18.61
N THR A 30 -11.36 1.03 18.46
CA THR A 30 -10.00 1.49 18.74
C THR A 30 -9.53 2.41 17.61
N VAL A 31 -9.13 3.62 17.97
CA VAL A 31 -8.46 4.54 17.04
C VAL A 31 -7.14 3.88 16.64
N LYS A 32 -7.01 3.57 15.35
CA LYS A 32 -5.78 2.95 14.85
C LYS A 32 -4.75 4.04 14.62
N GLU A 33 -3.54 3.82 15.12
CA GLU A 33 -2.40 4.72 14.95
C GLU A 33 -2.09 5.05 13.49
N THR A 34 -1.72 6.31 13.27
CA THR A 34 -1.18 6.85 12.01
C THR A 34 0.31 7.20 12.19
N TYR A 35 0.98 7.61 11.13
CA TYR A 35 2.31 8.21 11.23
C TYR A 35 2.17 9.72 11.42
N SER A 36 3.04 10.32 12.23
CA SER A 36 3.23 11.77 12.21
C SER A 36 4.06 12.20 11.00
N ASP A 37 4.05 13.48 10.68
CA ASP A 37 4.86 14.04 9.61
C ASP A 37 6.35 13.81 9.87
N GLU A 38 6.80 13.97 11.11
CA GLU A 38 8.18 13.71 11.51
C GLU A 38 8.57 12.23 11.31
N ALA A 39 7.67 11.30 11.65
CA ALA A 39 7.92 9.88 11.45
C ALA A 39 8.07 9.53 9.95
N LEU A 40 7.30 10.18 9.08
CA LEU A 40 7.44 10.02 7.63
C LEU A 40 8.77 10.59 7.12
N GLU A 41 9.20 11.76 7.60
CA GLU A 41 10.52 12.34 7.24
C GLU A 41 11.67 11.45 7.72
N LEU A 42 11.63 10.96 8.97
CA LEU A 42 12.63 10.04 9.48
C LEU A 42 12.74 8.76 8.67
N MET A 43 11.61 8.22 8.20
CA MET A 43 11.63 7.03 7.32
C MET A 43 12.27 7.35 5.96
N ARG A 44 12.07 8.55 5.41
CA ARG A 44 12.70 9.01 4.17
C ARG A 44 14.21 9.16 4.33
N ASP A 45 14.63 9.86 5.37
CA ASP A 45 16.04 10.13 5.66
C ASP A 45 16.81 8.83 5.95
N HIS A 46 16.12 7.83 6.49
CA HIS A 46 16.73 6.52 6.78
C HIS A 46 16.87 5.63 5.53
N CYS A 47 16.29 5.98 4.40
CA CYS A 47 16.41 5.19 3.17
C CYS A 47 17.84 5.29 2.60
N ASP A 48 18.52 4.16 2.55
CA ASP A 48 19.88 4.01 2.01
C ASP A 48 19.92 3.81 0.48
N ASN A 49 18.77 3.73 -0.18
CA ASN A 49 18.64 3.57 -1.63
C ASN A 49 17.40 4.29 -2.17
N THR A 50 17.50 4.69 -3.44
CA THR A 50 16.46 5.47 -4.13
C THR A 50 15.16 4.71 -4.36
N ARG A 51 15.23 3.37 -4.51
CA ARG A 51 14.02 2.53 -4.65
C ARG A 51 13.12 2.63 -3.42
N ASP A 52 13.68 2.46 -2.24
CA ASP A 52 12.92 2.44 -0.99
C ASP A 52 12.35 3.82 -0.68
N LEU A 53 13.13 4.87 -0.96
CA LEU A 53 12.68 6.25 -0.84
C LEU A 53 11.48 6.53 -1.76
N ALA A 54 11.58 6.17 -3.04
CA ALA A 54 10.49 6.34 -4.01
C ALA A 54 9.25 5.53 -3.64
N MET A 55 9.45 4.32 -3.09
CA MET A 55 8.37 3.45 -2.63
C MET A 55 7.62 4.04 -1.43
N ILE A 56 8.33 4.55 -0.43
CA ILE A 56 7.74 5.19 0.75
C ILE A 56 6.95 6.43 0.33
N ASP A 57 7.50 7.26 -0.56
CA ASP A 57 6.80 8.45 -1.03
C ASP A 57 5.55 8.12 -1.82
N LEU A 58 5.60 7.12 -2.70
CA LEU A 58 4.42 6.70 -3.46
C LEU A 58 3.32 6.16 -2.53
N LEU A 59 3.69 5.36 -1.51
CA LEU A 59 2.73 4.90 -0.50
C LEU A 59 2.14 6.06 0.31
N THR A 60 2.95 7.04 0.67
CA THR A 60 2.54 8.19 1.49
C THR A 60 1.61 9.12 0.72
N SER A 61 1.97 9.47 -0.53
CA SER A 61 1.22 10.46 -1.32
C SER A 61 -0.07 9.89 -1.92
N THR A 62 -0.11 8.60 -2.26
CA THR A 62 -1.26 7.99 -2.96
C THR A 62 -2.12 7.10 -2.09
N GLY A 63 -1.56 6.57 -1.00
CA GLY A 63 -2.24 5.58 -0.15
C GLY A 63 -2.68 4.32 -0.89
N ILE A 64 -2.05 3.93 -1.98
CA ILE A 64 -2.38 2.70 -2.72
C ILE A 64 -2.15 1.46 -1.87
N ARG A 65 -2.81 0.37 -2.23
CA ARG A 65 -2.60 -0.92 -1.56
C ARG A 65 -1.28 -1.53 -1.99
N VAL A 66 -0.64 -2.29 -1.10
CA VAL A 66 0.62 -2.99 -1.44
C VAL A 66 0.49 -3.91 -2.65
N GLY A 67 -0.65 -4.57 -2.81
CA GLY A 67 -0.92 -5.41 -3.99
C GLY A 67 -1.10 -4.60 -5.28
N GLU A 68 -1.50 -3.34 -5.21
CA GLU A 68 -1.54 -2.42 -6.33
C GLU A 68 -0.12 -1.91 -6.64
N LEU A 69 0.64 -1.53 -5.61
CA LEU A 69 2.02 -1.06 -5.72
C LEU A 69 2.91 -2.04 -6.50
N VAL A 70 2.90 -3.33 -6.11
CA VAL A 70 3.78 -4.34 -6.73
C VAL A 70 3.40 -4.69 -8.16
N LYS A 71 2.18 -4.38 -8.58
CA LYS A 71 1.70 -4.61 -9.95
C LYS A 71 2.02 -3.46 -10.90
N LEU A 72 2.39 -2.29 -10.39
CA LEU A 72 2.70 -1.14 -11.23
C LEU A 72 3.88 -1.42 -12.17
N ASN A 73 3.71 -1.00 -13.40
CA ASN A 73 4.75 -0.93 -14.43
C ASN A 73 5.23 0.51 -14.59
N ARG A 74 6.39 0.70 -15.23
CA ARG A 74 6.90 2.04 -15.55
C ARG A 74 5.91 2.82 -16.44
N SER A 75 5.23 2.11 -17.36
CA SER A 75 4.23 2.68 -18.27
C SER A 75 2.93 3.14 -17.62
N ASP A 76 2.66 2.72 -16.37
CA ASP A 76 1.45 3.12 -15.65
C ASP A 76 1.57 4.53 -15.03
N LEU A 77 2.76 5.15 -15.12
CA LEU A 77 3.05 6.47 -14.56
C LEU A 77 3.00 7.56 -15.62
N ASP A 78 2.23 8.60 -15.34
CA ASP A 78 2.28 9.87 -16.04
C ASP A 78 2.96 10.92 -15.13
N PHE A 79 4.22 11.22 -15.45
CA PHE A 79 5.00 12.20 -14.69
C PHE A 79 4.58 13.64 -14.97
N GLU A 80 3.98 13.92 -16.11
CA GLU A 80 3.54 15.26 -16.47
C GLU A 80 2.34 15.65 -15.61
N ASN A 81 1.34 14.79 -15.57
CA ASN A 81 0.13 14.99 -14.77
C ASN A 81 0.26 14.51 -13.32
N ARG A 82 1.38 13.89 -12.94
CA ARG A 82 1.63 13.30 -11.61
C ARG A 82 0.56 12.31 -11.21
N GLU A 83 0.19 11.43 -12.12
CA GLU A 83 -0.82 10.39 -11.89
C GLU A 83 -0.30 9.00 -12.23
N CYS A 84 -0.90 7.99 -11.64
CA CYS A 84 -0.71 6.61 -12.08
C CYS A 84 -2.03 5.84 -12.08
N ILE A 85 -2.09 4.84 -12.94
CA ILE A 85 -3.26 3.96 -13.06
C ILE A 85 -3.00 2.72 -12.20
N VAL A 86 -3.92 2.45 -11.27
CA VAL A 86 -3.86 1.27 -10.42
C VAL A 86 -5.07 0.37 -10.64
N PHE A 87 -4.84 -0.96 -10.52
CA PHE A 87 -5.86 -1.98 -10.71
C PHE A 87 -6.31 -2.52 -9.35
N GLY A 88 -7.55 -2.26 -8.99
CA GLY A 88 -8.18 -2.74 -7.77
C GLY A 88 -8.84 -4.11 -7.89
N LYS A 89 -9.60 -4.49 -6.87
CA LYS A 89 -10.38 -5.74 -6.85
C LYS A 89 -11.37 -5.77 -8.03
N GLY A 90 -11.41 -6.91 -8.74
CA GLY A 90 -12.27 -7.07 -9.92
C GLY A 90 -11.77 -6.32 -11.17
N ASN A 91 -10.45 -6.11 -11.27
CA ASN A 91 -9.80 -5.42 -12.40
C ASN A 91 -10.31 -3.99 -12.67
N LYS A 92 -10.90 -3.35 -11.65
CA LYS A 92 -11.35 -1.97 -11.77
C LYS A 92 -10.14 -1.03 -11.74
N GLN A 93 -9.99 -0.26 -12.80
CA GLN A 93 -8.97 0.78 -12.91
C GLN A 93 -9.40 2.04 -12.14
N ARG A 94 -8.43 2.70 -11.51
CA ARG A 94 -8.58 4.06 -11.02
C ARG A 94 -7.29 4.84 -11.15
N LYS A 95 -7.41 6.13 -11.39
CA LYS A 95 -6.29 7.05 -11.30
C LYS A 95 -6.01 7.40 -9.85
N VAL A 96 -4.75 7.52 -9.51
CA VAL A 96 -4.28 8.07 -8.24
C VAL A 96 -3.22 9.13 -8.52
N TYR A 97 -3.16 10.15 -7.71
CA TYR A 97 -2.28 11.29 -7.90
C TYR A 97 -1.16 11.26 -6.86
N PHE A 98 0.05 11.63 -7.27
CA PHE A 98 1.19 11.73 -6.40
C PHE A 98 1.76 13.15 -6.41
N ASP A 99 2.43 13.53 -5.32
CA ASP A 99 2.97 14.86 -5.14
C ASP A 99 4.29 15.09 -5.93
N ALA A 100 4.78 16.33 -5.91
CA ALA A 100 5.99 16.71 -6.62
C ALA A 100 7.24 15.99 -6.07
N ARG A 101 7.31 15.75 -4.77
CA ARG A 101 8.39 15.01 -4.10
C ARG A 101 8.46 13.59 -4.63
N THR A 102 7.33 12.88 -4.65
CA THR A 102 7.21 11.53 -5.19
C THR A 102 7.66 11.47 -6.66
N LYS A 103 7.26 12.44 -7.48
CA LYS A 103 7.72 12.56 -8.87
C LYS A 103 9.24 12.58 -8.96
N ILE A 104 9.89 13.46 -8.20
CA ILE A 104 11.36 13.62 -8.22
C ILE A 104 12.06 12.32 -7.80
N HIS A 105 11.60 11.68 -6.73
CA HIS A 105 12.23 10.46 -6.23
C HIS A 105 11.98 9.26 -7.13
N LEU A 106 10.80 9.14 -7.74
CA LEU A 106 10.52 8.12 -8.76
C LEU A 106 11.41 8.31 -10.00
N GLN A 107 11.55 9.54 -10.51
CA GLN A 107 12.40 9.83 -11.65
C GLN A 107 13.87 9.51 -11.34
N ARG A 108 14.36 9.90 -10.15
CA ARG A 108 15.70 9.55 -9.70
C ARG A 108 15.91 8.04 -9.64
N TYR A 109 15.02 7.32 -8.99
CA TYR A 109 15.09 5.86 -8.93
C TYR A 109 15.13 5.22 -10.33
N LEU A 110 14.25 5.65 -11.24
CA LEU A 110 14.20 5.12 -12.59
C LEU A 110 15.44 5.46 -13.41
N SER A 111 16.06 6.62 -13.21
CA SER A 111 17.29 7.01 -13.91
C SER A 111 18.52 6.20 -13.46
N GLU A 112 18.53 5.70 -12.23
CA GLU A 112 19.60 4.86 -11.69
C GLU A 112 19.46 3.37 -12.10
N ARG A 113 18.28 2.98 -12.66
CA ARG A 113 18.05 1.60 -13.07
C ARG A 113 18.73 1.26 -14.39
N THR A 114 19.45 0.16 -14.39
CA THR A 114 20.17 -0.37 -15.58
C THR A 114 19.53 -1.64 -16.14
N ASP A 115 18.46 -2.14 -15.52
CA ASP A 115 17.73 -3.32 -15.96
C ASP A 115 16.62 -2.99 -16.96
N GLY A 116 16.23 -3.97 -17.77
CA GLY A 116 15.15 -3.87 -18.76
C GLY A 116 13.76 -4.27 -18.23
N ASN A 117 13.59 -4.53 -16.93
CA ASN A 117 12.31 -4.98 -16.37
C ASN A 117 11.26 -3.87 -16.44
N GLU A 118 10.09 -4.19 -16.96
CA GLU A 118 8.96 -3.25 -17.08
C GLU A 118 8.37 -2.82 -15.73
N SER A 119 8.55 -3.63 -14.69
CA SER A 119 8.00 -3.37 -13.36
C SER A 119 8.51 -2.05 -12.80
N LEU A 120 7.63 -1.30 -12.12
CA LEU A 120 8.05 -0.06 -11.47
C LEU A 120 9.07 -0.34 -10.37
N PHE A 121 8.80 -1.28 -9.48
CA PHE A 121 9.72 -1.67 -8.42
C PHE A 121 10.28 -3.07 -8.61
N VAL A 122 11.58 -3.19 -8.50
CA VAL A 122 12.32 -4.45 -8.63
C VAL A 122 13.20 -4.72 -7.41
N SER A 123 13.69 -5.97 -7.28
CA SER A 123 14.68 -6.33 -6.28
C SER A 123 15.98 -5.53 -6.49
N LEU A 124 16.75 -5.30 -5.40
CA LEU A 124 18.04 -4.59 -5.49
C LEU A 124 19.17 -5.48 -6.02
N LEU A 125 18.95 -6.77 -6.05
CA LEU A 125 19.94 -7.75 -6.51
C LEU A 125 19.50 -8.35 -7.84
N LYS A 126 20.48 -8.72 -8.68
CA LYS A 126 20.22 -9.47 -9.91
C LYS A 126 19.47 -10.76 -9.61
N PRO A 127 18.53 -11.16 -10.48
CA PRO A 127 18.25 -10.64 -11.82
C PRO A 127 17.26 -9.45 -11.87
N TYR A 128 17.08 -8.67 -10.80
CA TYR A 128 16.17 -7.50 -10.72
C TYR A 128 14.72 -7.85 -11.03
N GLU A 129 14.22 -8.88 -10.36
CA GLU A 129 12.84 -9.33 -10.52
C GLU A 129 11.85 -8.34 -9.90
N ARG A 130 10.59 -8.37 -10.39
CA ARG A 130 9.49 -7.60 -9.81
C ARG A 130 9.42 -7.76 -8.30
N LEU A 131 9.39 -6.66 -7.58
CA LEU A 131 9.27 -6.67 -6.12
C LEU A 131 7.91 -7.27 -5.70
N GLN A 132 7.93 -8.25 -4.82
CA GLN A 132 6.74 -8.92 -4.30
C GLN A 132 6.22 -8.24 -3.03
N ILE A 133 4.96 -8.53 -2.67
CA ILE A 133 4.33 -8.00 -1.44
C ILE A 133 5.19 -8.27 -0.21
N SER A 134 5.69 -9.51 -0.08
CA SER A 134 6.57 -9.91 1.04
C SER A 134 7.85 -9.08 1.08
N GLY A 135 8.43 -8.77 -0.08
CA GLY A 135 9.63 -7.94 -0.17
C GLY A 135 9.38 -6.51 0.33
N VAL A 136 8.26 -5.90 -0.05
CA VAL A 136 7.84 -4.59 0.46
C VAL A 136 7.67 -4.63 1.98
N GLU A 137 6.94 -5.62 2.50
CA GLU A 137 6.66 -5.74 3.93
C GLU A 137 7.91 -6.01 4.77
N ILE A 138 8.83 -6.85 4.26
CA ILE A 138 10.12 -7.11 4.93
C ILE A 138 10.93 -5.82 5.00
N ARG A 139 11.00 -5.06 3.90
CA ARG A 139 11.77 -3.81 3.87
C ARG A 139 11.20 -2.75 4.82
N LEU A 140 9.89 -2.54 4.79
CA LEU A 140 9.22 -1.61 5.69
C LEU A 140 9.39 -2.02 7.18
N ARG A 141 9.30 -3.30 7.48
CA ARG A 141 9.57 -3.83 8.82
C ARG A 141 11.02 -3.59 9.27
N LYS A 142 11.98 -3.72 8.35
CA LYS A 142 13.39 -3.45 8.63
C LYS A 142 13.58 -1.98 9.01
N ILE A 143 13.12 -1.05 8.18
CA ILE A 143 13.13 0.41 8.44
C ILE A 143 12.49 0.72 9.79
N GLY A 144 11.33 0.13 10.07
CA GLY A 144 10.64 0.33 11.34
C GLY A 144 11.45 -0.12 12.56
N ARG A 145 12.14 -1.27 12.47
CA ARG A 145 13.00 -1.76 13.56
C ARG A 145 14.19 -0.86 13.80
N GLU A 146 14.84 -0.40 12.73
CA GLU A 146 16.02 0.47 12.79
C GLU A 146 15.69 1.84 13.38
N LEU A 147 14.47 2.33 13.15
CA LEU A 147 13.96 3.59 13.72
C LEU A 147 13.21 3.42 15.04
N ASN A 148 13.14 2.22 15.61
CA ASN A 148 12.33 1.90 16.79
C ASN A 148 10.84 2.27 16.65
N PHE A 149 10.31 2.22 15.43
CA PHE A 149 8.89 2.46 15.18
C PHE A 149 8.06 1.19 15.36
N ASN A 150 6.94 1.33 16.07
CA ASN A 150 6.01 0.23 16.24
C ASN A 150 5.29 -0.07 14.91
N LYS A 151 5.53 -1.26 14.36
CA LYS A 151 4.83 -1.84 13.20
C LYS A 151 4.71 -0.91 11.97
N VAL A 152 5.80 -0.77 11.22
CA VAL A 152 5.75 -0.13 9.89
C VAL A 152 5.21 -1.13 8.86
N HIS A 153 4.08 -0.79 8.22
CA HIS A 153 3.43 -1.62 7.22
C HIS A 153 2.57 -0.79 6.25
N PRO A 154 2.31 -1.28 5.01
CA PRO A 154 1.66 -0.49 3.96
C PRO A 154 0.29 0.10 4.34
N HIS A 155 -0.55 -0.64 5.05
CA HIS A 155 -1.88 -0.15 5.45
C HIS A 155 -1.85 1.07 6.39
N LYS A 156 -0.75 1.26 7.14
CA LYS A 156 -0.61 2.41 8.01
C LYS A 156 -0.40 3.70 7.21
N PHE A 157 0.36 3.67 6.10
CA PHE A 157 0.48 4.81 5.16
C PHE A 157 -0.87 5.25 4.61
N ARG A 158 -1.68 4.29 4.16
CA ARG A 158 -3.01 4.59 3.64
C ARG A 158 -3.94 5.23 4.69
N ARG A 159 -3.88 4.76 5.94
CA ARG A 159 -4.63 5.38 7.04
C ARG A 159 -4.13 6.78 7.33
N THR A 160 -2.81 6.97 7.36
CA THR A 160 -2.20 8.28 7.57
C THR A 160 -2.69 9.28 6.53
N LEU A 161 -2.63 8.94 5.25
CA LEU A 161 -3.13 9.81 4.19
C LEU A 161 -4.61 10.15 4.37
N ALA A 162 -5.46 9.15 4.67
CA ALA A 162 -6.89 9.38 4.89
C ALA A 162 -7.16 10.31 6.09
N THR A 163 -6.43 10.13 7.20
CA THR A 163 -6.55 11.01 8.37
C THR A 163 -6.10 12.43 8.03
N MET A 164 -4.94 12.60 7.39
CA MET A 164 -4.44 13.91 6.97
C MET A 164 -5.39 14.62 5.99
N ALA A 165 -6.06 13.88 5.12
CA ALA A 165 -7.05 14.43 4.20
C ALA A 165 -8.28 14.97 4.95
N ILE A 166 -8.78 14.21 5.93
CA ILE A 166 -9.90 14.63 6.79
C ILE A 166 -9.52 15.87 7.61
N ASP A 167 -8.34 15.88 8.21
CA ASP A 167 -7.84 17.00 9.02
C ASP A 167 -7.67 18.29 8.21
N LYS A 168 -7.43 18.15 6.88
CA LYS A 168 -7.37 19.26 5.92
C LYS A 168 -8.74 19.62 5.31
N GLY A 169 -9.84 19.06 5.84
CA GLY A 169 -11.19 19.38 5.43
C GLY A 169 -11.66 18.74 4.12
N MET A 170 -11.00 17.71 3.65
CA MET A 170 -11.51 16.93 2.52
C MET A 170 -12.69 16.05 2.99
N PRO A 171 -13.79 16.01 2.22
CA PRO A 171 -14.96 15.21 2.56
C PRO A 171 -14.71 13.70 2.49
#